data_b7c36f2ed367efbc4ae4f230e56cd6f6
#
_entry.id   b7c36f2ed367efbc4ae4f230e56cd6f6
#
_cell.length_a   1.000
_cell.length_b   1.000
_cell.length_c   1.000
_cell.angle_alpha   90.00
_cell.angle_beta   90.00
_cell.angle_gamma   90.00
#
_symmetry.space_group_name_H-M   'P 1'
#
loop_
_entity.id
_entity.type
_entity.pdbx_description
1 polymer ?
#
loop_
_entity_poly.entity_id
_entity_poly.type
_entity_poly.pdbx_seq_one_letter_code
_entity_poly.pdbx_strand_id
1 'polypeptide(L)'
;MRVYRKAADLTQIRNRCNTIKPQDILLFATVKDEYIRLPYLLDYYRKIGIGHFLIVDNNSLDGGRRFLANQQDVSLWSTKKSYKSARFGIDWMHGLLNRFGNGHWCLTVDPDELLIYPHLNTRPLCALTAWLDQQGQRSFPALLLDLFPKGSVAKAQYKLGQNPLISADILTQGIIKSPKITVIKTFGLRAARGHGISSTSCLIKALP
;
A
#
# COMPACT_ATOMS: atom_id res chain seq x y z
N MET A 1 -21.45 -6.68 -6.75
CA MET A 1 -21.37 -6.95 -8.22
C MET A 1 -20.22 -6.22 -8.93
N ARG A 2 -20.03 -4.90 -8.77
CA ARG A 2 -18.99 -4.13 -9.49
C ARG A 2 -17.56 -4.66 -9.25
N VAL A 3 -17.17 -4.89 -8.00
CA VAL A 3 -15.83 -5.37 -7.60
C VAL A 3 -15.50 -6.70 -8.26
N TYR A 4 -16.43 -7.66 -8.27
CA TYR A 4 -16.23 -8.96 -8.93
C TYR A 4 -16.01 -8.81 -10.44
N ARG A 5 -16.78 -7.94 -11.12
CA ARG A 5 -16.58 -7.67 -12.55
C ARG A 5 -15.23 -7.02 -12.82
N LYS A 6 -14.77 -6.14 -11.94
CA LYS A 6 -13.47 -5.48 -12.07
C LYS A 6 -12.29 -6.38 -11.70
N ALA A 7 -12.49 -7.35 -10.80
CA ALA A 7 -11.51 -8.40 -10.55
C ALA A 7 -11.27 -9.29 -11.79
N ALA A 8 -12.28 -9.48 -12.64
CA ALA A 8 -12.14 -10.20 -13.90
C ALA A 8 -11.30 -9.44 -14.96
N ASP A 9 -11.05 -8.13 -14.77
CA ASP A 9 -10.14 -7.36 -15.63
C ASP A 9 -8.67 -7.73 -15.42
N LEU A 10 -8.34 -8.48 -14.36
CA LEU A 10 -6.99 -8.80 -13.95
C LEU A 10 -6.50 -10.11 -14.60
N THR A 11 -5.37 -10.04 -15.27
CA THR A 11 -4.64 -11.21 -15.75
C THR A 11 -3.52 -11.54 -14.78
N GLN A 12 -3.50 -12.76 -14.27
CA GLN A 12 -2.46 -13.22 -13.35
C GLN A 12 -1.13 -13.43 -14.08
N ILE A 13 -0.09 -12.76 -13.64
CA ILE A 13 1.27 -12.85 -14.19
C ILE A 13 2.15 -13.79 -13.38
N ARG A 14 2.09 -13.66 -12.06
CA ARG A 14 2.77 -14.54 -11.10
C ARG A 14 1.88 -14.79 -9.90
N ASN A 15 1.73 -16.05 -9.55
CA ASN A 15 1.01 -16.45 -8.35
C ASN A 15 1.99 -17.12 -7.38
N ARG A 16 2.16 -16.49 -6.24
CA ARG A 16 2.89 -17.02 -5.09
C ARG A 16 2.02 -16.99 -3.82
N CYS A 17 0.70 -16.87 -3.99
CA CYS A 17 -0.22 -16.81 -2.85
C CYS A 17 -0.22 -18.09 -2.00
N ASN A 18 0.25 -19.20 -2.55
CA ASN A 18 0.45 -20.45 -1.81
C ASN A 18 1.58 -20.36 -0.75
N THR A 19 2.43 -19.34 -0.81
CA THR A 19 3.48 -19.10 0.19
C THR A 19 3.02 -18.20 1.35
N ILE A 20 1.82 -17.62 1.26
CA ILE A 20 1.25 -16.78 2.31
C ILE A 20 1.01 -17.63 3.56
N LYS A 21 1.56 -17.19 4.69
CA LYS A 21 1.42 -17.83 5.98
C LYS A 21 0.28 -17.20 6.77
N PRO A 22 -0.39 -17.92 7.68
CA PRO A 22 -1.54 -17.40 8.44
C PRO A 22 -1.25 -16.11 9.23
N GLN A 23 0.00 -15.90 9.65
CA GLN A 23 0.43 -14.73 10.41
C GLN A 23 0.91 -13.55 9.53
N ASP A 24 1.00 -13.73 8.22
CA ASP A 24 1.53 -12.69 7.33
C ASP A 24 0.60 -11.48 7.30
N ILE A 25 1.20 -10.31 7.32
CA ILE A 25 0.53 -9.05 6.99
C ILE A 25 0.69 -8.85 5.49
N LEU A 26 -0.42 -8.60 4.79
CA LEU A 26 -0.46 -8.52 3.35
C LEU A 26 -0.47 -7.07 2.88
N LEU A 27 0.34 -6.73 1.88
CA LEU A 27 0.29 -5.41 1.25
C LEU A 27 -0.33 -5.50 -0.15
N PHE A 28 -1.24 -4.58 -0.43
CA PHE A 28 -1.92 -4.44 -1.72
C PHE A 28 -1.59 -3.08 -2.33
N ALA A 29 -1.18 -3.07 -3.60
CA ALA A 29 -0.90 -1.84 -4.33
C ALA A 29 -1.30 -1.97 -5.80
N THR A 30 -1.65 -0.85 -6.42
CA THR A 30 -1.75 -0.72 -7.88
C THR A 30 -0.64 0.19 -8.37
N VAL A 31 0.13 -0.26 -9.35
CA VAL A 31 1.30 0.46 -9.86
C VAL A 31 1.21 0.70 -11.36
N LYS A 32 1.78 1.82 -11.80
CA LYS A 32 1.97 2.12 -13.22
C LYS A 32 3.19 3.01 -13.40
N ASP A 33 4.19 2.50 -14.14
CA ASP A 33 5.44 3.21 -14.44
C ASP A 33 6.15 3.74 -13.18
N GLU A 34 6.18 2.90 -12.11
CA GLU A 34 6.72 3.22 -10.78
C GLU A 34 8.03 2.48 -10.47
N TYR A 35 8.71 1.93 -11.48
CA TYR A 35 9.93 1.16 -11.26
C TYR A 35 10.96 1.89 -10.40
N ILE A 36 11.06 3.20 -10.58
CA ILE A 36 11.99 4.03 -9.82
C ILE A 36 11.78 3.94 -8.30
N ARG A 37 10.55 3.70 -7.82
CA ARG A 37 10.18 3.62 -6.40
C ARG A 37 10.08 2.19 -5.88
N LEU A 38 9.74 1.23 -6.73
CA LEU A 38 9.45 -0.15 -6.34
C LEU A 38 10.55 -0.84 -5.51
N PRO A 39 11.86 -0.68 -5.80
CA PRO A 39 12.89 -1.33 -4.99
C PRO A 39 12.88 -0.82 -3.54
N TYR A 40 12.76 0.48 -3.34
CA TYR A 40 12.68 1.04 -2.00
C TYR A 40 11.38 0.67 -1.29
N LEU A 41 10.25 0.71 -1.98
CA LEU A 41 8.94 0.34 -1.44
C LEU A 41 8.98 -1.08 -0.86
N LEU A 42 9.43 -2.06 -1.66
CA LEU A 42 9.47 -3.46 -1.21
C LEU A 42 10.43 -3.63 -0.04
N ASP A 43 11.62 -3.05 -0.11
CA ASP A 43 12.62 -3.13 0.97
C ASP A 43 12.09 -2.52 2.27
N TYR A 44 11.49 -1.33 2.20
CA TYR A 44 10.89 -0.67 3.34
C TYR A 44 9.81 -1.51 4.00
N TYR A 45 8.87 -2.01 3.23
CA TYR A 45 7.74 -2.77 3.77
C TYR A 45 8.14 -4.15 4.27
N ARG A 46 9.15 -4.79 3.68
CA ARG A 46 9.78 -6.01 4.23
C ARG A 46 10.39 -5.76 5.60
N LYS A 47 11.14 -4.67 5.75
CA LYS A 47 11.78 -4.28 7.03
C LYS A 47 10.79 -4.06 8.15
N ILE A 48 9.63 -3.50 7.86
CA ILE A 48 8.61 -3.29 8.89
C ILE A 48 7.71 -4.51 9.13
N GLY A 49 7.83 -5.57 8.32
CA GLY A 49 7.19 -6.87 8.58
C GLY A 49 6.03 -7.24 7.68
N ILE A 50 5.95 -6.69 6.45
CA ILE A 50 5.04 -7.22 5.43
C ILE A 50 5.54 -8.58 4.99
N GLY A 51 4.67 -9.60 5.05
CA GLY A 51 5.00 -10.97 4.68
C GLY A 51 4.77 -11.28 3.21
N HIS A 52 3.80 -10.63 2.55
CA HIS A 52 3.51 -10.86 1.15
C HIS A 52 2.88 -9.63 0.47
N PHE A 53 3.21 -9.45 -0.81
CA PHE A 53 2.76 -8.33 -1.63
C PHE A 53 1.82 -8.83 -2.74
N LEU A 54 0.65 -8.22 -2.85
CA LEU A 54 -0.31 -8.49 -3.90
C LEU A 54 -0.45 -7.24 -4.77
N ILE A 55 0.19 -7.25 -5.93
CA ILE A 55 0.35 -6.05 -6.75
C ILE A 55 -0.40 -6.17 -8.07
N VAL A 56 -1.08 -5.09 -8.45
CA VAL A 56 -1.70 -4.92 -9.76
C VAL A 56 -0.87 -3.95 -10.58
N ASP A 57 -0.26 -4.43 -11.65
CA ASP A 57 0.43 -3.61 -12.64
C ASP A 57 -0.55 -3.12 -13.71
N ASN A 58 -0.75 -1.82 -13.80
CA ASN A 58 -1.62 -1.22 -14.79
C ASN A 58 -0.87 -0.89 -16.10
N ASN A 59 -0.33 -1.93 -16.73
CA ASN A 59 0.35 -1.86 -18.02
C ASN A 59 1.60 -0.96 -18.03
N SER A 60 2.48 -1.12 -17.03
CA SER A 60 3.76 -0.41 -16.97
C SER A 60 4.69 -0.77 -18.13
N LEU A 61 5.49 0.23 -18.57
CA LEU A 61 6.46 0.12 -19.67
C LEU A 61 7.91 0.34 -19.20
N ASP A 62 8.12 0.73 -17.95
CA ASP A 62 9.40 1.12 -17.35
C ASP A 62 10.27 -0.03 -16.82
N GLY A 63 9.85 -1.28 -17.00
CA GLY A 63 10.53 -2.45 -16.44
C GLY A 63 10.04 -2.90 -15.07
N GLY A 64 9.18 -2.14 -14.41
CA GLY A 64 8.62 -2.43 -13.08
C GLY A 64 7.93 -3.77 -13.00
N ARG A 65 7.15 -4.16 -14.05
CA ARG A 65 6.52 -5.48 -14.14
C ARG A 65 7.52 -6.62 -14.06
N ARG A 66 8.62 -6.53 -14.81
CA ARG A 66 9.68 -7.56 -14.82
C ARG A 66 10.36 -7.64 -13.46
N PHE A 67 10.64 -6.50 -12.85
CA PHE A 67 11.20 -6.41 -11.51
C PHE A 67 10.31 -7.11 -10.48
N LEU A 68 9.01 -6.80 -10.45
CA LEU A 68 8.04 -7.39 -9.53
C LEU A 68 7.87 -8.90 -9.75
N ALA A 69 7.83 -9.35 -11.01
CA ALA A 69 7.68 -10.76 -11.35
C ALA A 69 8.83 -11.64 -10.83
N ASN A 70 10.01 -11.06 -10.60
CA ASN A 70 11.19 -11.76 -10.09
C ASN A 70 11.26 -11.80 -8.56
N GLN A 71 10.40 -11.06 -7.82
CA GLN A 71 10.38 -11.07 -6.36
C GLN A 71 9.68 -12.33 -5.83
N GLN A 72 10.26 -12.97 -4.81
CA GLN A 72 9.74 -14.26 -4.28
C GLN A 72 8.48 -14.11 -3.41
N ASP A 73 8.29 -12.95 -2.83
CA ASP A 73 7.18 -12.58 -1.93
C ASP A 73 6.12 -11.71 -2.61
N VAL A 74 6.15 -11.62 -3.95
CA VAL A 74 5.19 -10.83 -4.74
C VAL A 74 4.32 -11.74 -5.60
N SER A 75 3.01 -11.63 -5.43
CA SER A 75 2.01 -12.10 -6.39
C SER A 75 1.58 -10.94 -7.27
N LEU A 76 1.59 -11.14 -8.59
CA LEU A 76 1.47 -10.07 -9.57
C LEU A 76 0.33 -10.34 -10.54
N TRP A 77 -0.54 -9.37 -10.68
CA TRP A 77 -1.55 -9.28 -11.74
C TRP A 77 -1.28 -8.09 -12.65
N SER A 78 -1.81 -8.13 -13.86
CA SER A 78 -1.72 -7.02 -14.80
C SER A 78 -3.07 -6.73 -15.43
N THR A 79 -3.27 -5.47 -15.82
CA THR A 79 -4.45 -5.04 -16.57
C THR A 79 -4.12 -3.87 -17.47
N LYS A 80 -4.73 -3.85 -18.67
CA LYS A 80 -4.71 -2.70 -19.60
C LYS A 80 -5.95 -1.81 -19.47
N LYS A 81 -6.85 -2.14 -18.53
CA LYS A 81 -8.08 -1.37 -18.34
C LYS A 81 -7.81 -0.03 -17.69
N SER A 82 -8.73 0.90 -17.90
CA SER A 82 -8.61 2.25 -17.39
C SER A 82 -8.58 2.29 -15.86
N TYR A 83 -7.51 2.86 -15.30
CA TYR A 83 -7.31 3.12 -13.88
C TYR A 83 -8.46 3.96 -13.29
N LYS A 84 -8.83 5.05 -14.00
CA LYS A 84 -9.97 5.92 -13.61
C LYS A 84 -11.29 5.15 -13.53
N SER A 85 -11.56 4.26 -14.51
CA SER A 85 -12.81 3.48 -14.52
C SER A 85 -12.86 2.41 -13.41
N ALA A 86 -11.72 2.03 -12.85
CA ALA A 86 -11.59 1.15 -11.70
C ALA A 86 -11.48 1.93 -10.37
N ARG A 87 -12.01 3.15 -10.32
CA ARG A 87 -11.90 4.04 -9.17
C ARG A 87 -10.47 4.18 -8.67
N PHE A 88 -9.57 4.53 -9.58
CA PHE A 88 -8.14 4.64 -9.27
C PHE A 88 -7.55 3.35 -8.66
N GLY A 89 -7.83 2.21 -9.29
CA GLY A 89 -7.32 0.90 -8.89
C GLY A 89 -8.03 0.25 -7.69
N ILE A 90 -8.85 0.98 -6.96
CA ILE A 90 -9.54 0.50 -5.76
C ILE A 90 -10.37 -0.76 -6.03
N ASP A 91 -11.09 -0.81 -7.16
CA ASP A 91 -11.92 -1.98 -7.49
C ASP A 91 -11.09 -3.25 -7.70
N TRP A 92 -9.89 -3.12 -8.27
CA TRP A 92 -8.96 -4.23 -8.46
C TRP A 92 -8.38 -4.70 -7.12
N MET A 93 -7.90 -3.76 -6.29
CA MET A 93 -7.39 -4.08 -4.95
C MET A 93 -8.45 -4.74 -4.09
N HIS A 94 -9.70 -4.25 -4.09
CA HIS A 94 -10.81 -4.89 -3.39
C HIS A 94 -11.09 -6.30 -3.89
N GLY A 95 -10.94 -6.56 -5.19
CA GLY A 95 -11.06 -7.91 -5.74
C GLY A 95 -10.04 -8.87 -5.14
N LEU A 96 -8.79 -8.44 -5.03
CA LEU A 96 -7.71 -9.22 -4.41
C LEU A 96 -7.88 -9.32 -2.88
N LEU A 97 -8.26 -8.24 -2.21
CA LEU A 97 -8.56 -8.24 -0.77
C LEU A 97 -9.65 -9.25 -0.41
N ASN A 98 -10.75 -9.29 -1.17
CA ASN A 98 -11.82 -10.25 -0.94
C ASN A 98 -11.39 -11.70 -1.14
N ARG A 99 -10.40 -11.92 -2.03
CA ARG A 99 -9.93 -13.27 -2.35
C ARG A 99 -8.85 -13.76 -1.38
N PHE A 100 -7.95 -12.89 -0.96
CA PHE A 100 -6.73 -13.27 -0.23
C PHE A 100 -6.61 -12.66 1.16
N GLY A 101 -7.36 -11.58 1.45
CA GLY A 101 -7.21 -10.83 2.70
C GLY A 101 -7.89 -11.45 3.92
N ASN A 102 -8.74 -12.49 3.72
CA ASN A 102 -9.47 -13.07 4.84
C ASN A 102 -8.53 -13.72 5.87
N GLY A 103 -8.67 -13.31 7.12
CA GLY A 103 -7.83 -13.80 8.22
C GLY A 103 -6.50 -13.05 8.39
N HIS A 104 -6.17 -12.10 7.52
CA HIS A 104 -4.93 -11.32 7.56
C HIS A 104 -5.17 -9.86 7.92
N TRP A 105 -4.18 -9.23 8.52
CA TRP A 105 -4.05 -7.79 8.47
C TRP A 105 -3.62 -7.39 7.06
N CYS A 106 -4.30 -6.40 6.51
CA CYS A 106 -4.09 -5.97 5.11
C CYS A 106 -3.79 -4.48 5.06
N LEU A 107 -2.76 -4.11 4.34
CA LEU A 107 -2.33 -2.75 4.08
C LEU A 107 -2.55 -2.43 2.60
N THR A 108 -3.21 -1.32 2.30
CA THR A 108 -3.28 -0.78 0.94
C THR A 108 -2.48 0.52 0.88
N VAL A 109 -1.59 0.64 -0.10
CA VAL A 109 -0.72 1.81 -0.28
C VAL A 109 -0.58 2.17 -1.74
N ASP A 110 -0.33 3.44 -2.00
CA ASP A 110 0.19 3.87 -3.29
C ASP A 110 1.73 3.75 -3.31
N PRO A 111 2.36 3.64 -4.49
CA PRO A 111 3.81 3.36 -4.58
C PRO A 111 4.74 4.40 -3.96
N ASP A 112 4.24 5.59 -3.70
CA ASP A 112 4.96 6.72 -3.10
C ASP A 112 4.62 6.94 -1.62
N GLU A 113 3.89 6.01 -1.00
CA GLU A 113 3.42 6.14 0.36
C GLU A 113 4.15 5.21 1.32
N LEU A 114 4.53 5.75 2.48
CA LEU A 114 5.20 5.01 3.54
C LEU A 114 4.39 5.05 4.83
N LEU A 115 4.13 3.88 5.40
CA LEU A 115 3.54 3.76 6.72
C LEU A 115 4.58 4.10 7.79
N ILE A 116 4.29 5.11 8.60
CA ILE A 116 5.07 5.43 9.79
C ILE A 116 4.14 5.36 11.00
N TYR A 117 4.56 4.69 12.06
CA TYR A 117 3.81 4.54 13.31
C TYR A 117 4.73 4.67 14.53
N PRO A 118 4.19 4.92 15.73
CA PRO A 118 5.01 5.04 16.93
C PRO A 118 5.87 3.80 17.16
N HIS A 119 7.13 4.01 17.51
CA HIS A 119 8.11 2.94 17.75
C HIS A 119 8.47 2.08 16.52
N LEU A 120 8.26 2.58 15.30
CA LEU A 120 8.60 1.88 14.05
C LEU A 120 10.02 1.29 14.05
N ASN A 121 10.99 2.01 14.60
CA ASN A 121 12.39 1.60 14.62
C ASN A 121 12.70 0.44 15.61
N THR A 122 11.81 0.18 16.55
CA THR A 122 12.01 -0.80 17.62
C THR A 122 10.92 -1.85 17.69
N ARG A 123 9.82 -1.67 17.03
CA ARG A 123 8.66 -2.57 17.03
C ARG A 123 8.19 -2.84 15.61
N PRO A 124 8.22 -4.10 15.14
CA PRO A 124 7.71 -4.45 13.82
C PRO A 124 6.19 -4.29 13.74
N LEU A 125 5.67 -4.21 12.52
CA LEU A 125 4.23 -4.00 12.28
C LEU A 125 3.35 -5.08 12.93
N CYS A 126 3.84 -6.32 13.06
CA CYS A 126 3.13 -7.38 13.76
C CYS A 126 2.91 -7.09 15.25
N ALA A 127 3.78 -6.31 15.89
CA ALA A 127 3.55 -5.88 17.29
C ALA A 127 2.40 -4.87 17.39
N LEU A 128 2.28 -3.97 16.42
CA LEU A 128 1.14 -3.04 16.34
C LEU A 128 -0.16 -3.81 16.08
N THR A 129 -0.18 -4.73 15.11
CA THR A 129 -1.38 -5.50 14.77
C THR A 129 -1.82 -6.43 15.91
N ALA A 130 -0.87 -7.04 16.64
CA ALA A 130 -1.18 -7.84 17.83
C ALA A 130 -1.80 -6.99 18.95
N TRP A 131 -1.29 -5.77 19.18
CA TRP A 131 -1.88 -4.86 20.13
C TRP A 131 -3.30 -4.44 19.72
N LEU A 132 -3.52 -4.13 18.43
CA LEU A 132 -4.85 -3.81 17.91
C LEU A 132 -5.83 -4.97 18.09
N ASP A 133 -5.39 -6.20 17.84
CA ASP A 133 -6.20 -7.42 18.07
C ASP A 133 -6.60 -7.55 19.55
N GLN A 134 -5.66 -7.29 20.49
CA GLN A 134 -5.94 -7.29 21.94
C GLN A 134 -6.95 -6.22 22.35
N GLN A 135 -6.95 -5.07 21.64
CA GLN A 135 -7.93 -4.00 21.87
C GLN A 135 -9.27 -4.23 21.13
N GLY A 136 -9.43 -5.37 20.46
CA GLY A 136 -10.62 -5.66 19.64
C GLY A 136 -10.76 -4.77 18.40
N GLN A 137 -9.68 -4.04 18.01
CA GLN A 137 -9.69 -3.16 16.86
C GLN A 137 -9.47 -3.96 15.58
N ARG A 138 -10.27 -3.64 14.55
CA ARG A 138 -10.18 -4.26 13.22
C ARG A 138 -9.59 -3.35 12.16
N SER A 139 -9.32 -2.12 12.51
CA SER A 139 -8.76 -1.11 11.63
C SER A 139 -7.98 -0.09 12.43
N PHE A 140 -7.06 0.56 11.77
CA PHE A 140 -6.23 1.61 12.35
C PHE A 140 -6.29 2.84 11.44
N PRO A 141 -6.76 4.00 11.92
CA PRO A 141 -6.78 5.23 11.16
C PRO A 141 -5.37 5.80 11.05
N ALA A 142 -5.05 6.38 9.91
CA ALA A 142 -3.80 7.09 9.72
C ALA A 142 -4.02 8.42 8.99
N LEU A 143 -3.14 9.36 9.27
CA LEU A 143 -3.12 10.67 8.63
C LEU A 143 -2.20 10.62 7.41
N LEU A 144 -2.67 11.10 6.27
CA LEU A 144 -1.83 11.32 5.10
C LEU A 144 -1.13 12.68 5.23
N LEU A 145 0.21 12.66 5.22
CA LEU A 145 1.04 13.86 5.19
C LEU A 145 1.77 13.94 3.86
N ASP A 146 1.57 15.03 3.13
CA ASP A 146 2.31 15.29 1.91
C ASP A 146 3.68 15.88 2.24
N LEU A 147 4.72 15.34 1.60
CA LEU A 147 6.08 15.82 1.71
C LEU A 147 6.46 16.56 0.42
N PHE A 148 7.10 17.70 0.57
CA PHE A 148 7.55 18.53 -0.53
C PHE A 148 9.08 18.69 -0.52
N PRO A 149 9.75 18.72 -1.69
CA PRO A 149 11.16 19.01 -1.75
C PRO A 149 11.44 20.48 -1.37
N LYS A 150 12.60 20.75 -0.79
CA LYS A 150 13.09 22.12 -0.66
C LYS A 150 13.32 22.70 -2.05
N GLY A 151 12.61 23.75 -2.40
CA GLY A 151 12.74 24.45 -3.68
C GLY A 151 11.77 23.94 -4.76
N SER A 152 12.16 24.12 -6.02
CA SER A 152 11.30 23.76 -7.15
C SER A 152 11.21 22.24 -7.36
N VAL A 153 10.00 21.72 -7.43
CA VAL A 153 9.72 20.30 -7.75
C VAL A 153 10.38 19.89 -9.07
N ALA A 154 10.45 20.79 -10.05
CA ALA A 154 11.08 20.53 -11.34
C ALA A 154 12.59 20.26 -11.27
N LYS A 155 13.25 20.65 -10.17
CA LYS A 155 14.68 20.41 -9.93
C LYS A 155 14.93 19.19 -9.04
N ALA A 156 13.89 18.61 -8.45
CA ALA A 156 14.02 17.44 -7.60
C ALA A 156 14.42 16.23 -8.45
N GLN A 157 15.58 15.65 -8.15
CA GLN A 157 16.03 14.41 -8.77
C GLN A 157 15.77 13.25 -7.83
N TYR A 158 15.10 12.23 -8.34
CA TYR A 158 14.87 10.98 -7.63
C TYR A 158 15.62 9.84 -8.33
N LYS A 159 16.38 9.06 -7.57
CA LYS A 159 17.15 7.93 -8.11
C LYS A 159 16.42 6.61 -7.86
N LEU A 160 16.68 5.64 -8.72
CA LEU A 160 16.12 4.28 -8.57
C LEU A 160 16.38 3.72 -7.16
N GLY A 161 15.31 3.35 -6.47
CA GLY A 161 15.38 2.78 -5.13
C GLY A 161 15.80 3.74 -4.02
N GLN A 162 15.83 5.03 -4.29
CA GLN A 162 16.17 6.04 -3.28
C GLN A 162 15.07 6.13 -2.21
N ASN A 163 15.48 6.40 -0.96
CA ASN A 163 14.54 6.75 0.09
C ASN A 163 13.86 8.10 -0.25
N PRO A 164 12.53 8.16 -0.41
CA PRO A 164 11.83 9.40 -0.75
C PRO A 164 12.01 10.48 0.32
N LEU A 165 12.24 10.12 1.58
CA LEU A 165 12.46 11.06 2.67
C LEU A 165 13.78 11.85 2.54
N ILE A 166 14.72 11.37 1.74
CA ILE A 166 15.97 12.12 1.47
C ILE A 166 15.71 13.26 0.47
N SER A 167 14.81 13.06 -0.47
CA SER A 167 14.48 14.04 -1.51
C SER A 167 13.38 15.00 -1.09
N ALA A 168 12.59 14.64 -0.11
CA ALA A 168 11.49 15.41 0.42
C ALA A 168 11.86 15.89 1.82
N ASP A 169 12.32 17.12 1.91
CA ASP A 169 12.54 17.78 3.18
C ASP A 169 11.21 18.31 3.72
N ILE A 170 10.63 17.56 4.61
CA ILE A 170 9.74 17.96 5.71
C ILE A 170 8.74 19.09 5.46
N LEU A 171 7.52 18.82 5.91
CA LEU A 171 6.60 19.77 6.49
C LEU A 171 7.29 21.11 6.82
N THR A 172 7.12 22.08 5.98
CA THR A 172 7.40 23.46 6.38
C THR A 172 6.55 23.74 7.62
N GLN A 173 7.18 24.07 8.73
CA GLN A 173 6.59 24.42 10.03
C GLN A 173 5.49 25.53 9.95
N GLY A 174 5.08 25.94 8.75
CA GLY A 174 4.10 26.97 8.49
C GLY A 174 2.75 26.53 7.95
N ILE A 175 2.57 25.25 7.56
CA ILE A 175 1.34 24.81 6.89
C ILE A 175 0.31 24.23 7.88
N ILE A 176 0.69 23.90 9.09
CA ILE A 176 -0.28 23.52 10.12
C ILE A 176 -0.85 24.77 10.81
N LYS A 177 -1.43 25.68 10.04
CA LYS A 177 -2.25 26.77 10.61
C LYS A 177 -3.70 26.38 10.84
N SER A 178 -4.11 25.22 10.46
CA SER A 178 -5.38 24.59 10.85
C SER A 178 -5.33 23.14 10.41
N PRO A 179 -5.56 22.17 11.28
CA PRO A 179 -5.79 20.80 10.83
C PRO A 179 -7.15 20.79 10.14
N LYS A 180 -7.21 21.17 8.89
CA LYS A 180 -8.23 20.59 8.03
C LYS A 180 -7.81 19.15 7.87
N ILE A 181 -8.16 18.34 8.86
CA ILE A 181 -8.14 16.89 8.81
C ILE A 181 -9.08 16.53 7.65
N THR A 182 -8.54 16.55 6.47
CA THR A 182 -9.23 16.05 5.30
C THR A 182 -8.62 14.70 5.02
N VAL A 183 -9.44 13.70 5.21
CA VAL A 183 -9.20 12.29 4.93
C VAL A 183 -8.54 11.51 6.06
N ILE A 184 -9.35 11.09 6.98
CA ILE A 184 -9.07 9.89 7.77
C ILE A 184 -9.20 8.72 6.78
N LYS A 185 -8.09 8.15 6.38
CA LYS A 185 -8.07 6.85 5.73
C LYS A 185 -7.85 5.78 6.79
N THR A 186 -8.58 4.71 6.72
CA THR A 186 -8.52 3.62 7.70
C THR A 186 -7.56 2.55 7.25
N PHE A 187 -6.68 2.12 8.12
CA PHE A 187 -5.75 1.03 7.88
C PHE A 187 -6.31 -0.30 8.36
N GLY A 188 -6.18 -1.29 7.52
CA GLY A 188 -6.37 -2.69 7.89
C GLY A 188 -7.82 -3.08 8.14
N LEU A 189 -8.37 -3.87 7.25
CA LEU A 189 -9.55 -4.68 7.50
C LEU A 189 -9.08 -6.12 7.71
N ARG A 190 -9.17 -6.60 8.94
CA ARG A 190 -9.25 -8.03 9.13
C ARG A 190 -10.60 -8.45 8.56
N ALA A 191 -10.62 -9.11 7.42
CA ALA A 191 -11.84 -9.58 6.81
C ALA A 191 -12.53 -10.59 7.76
N ALA A 192 -13.53 -10.12 8.49
CA ALA A 192 -14.42 -11.00 9.22
C ALA A 192 -15.31 -11.71 8.21
N ARG A 193 -15.52 -13.00 8.39
CA ARG A 193 -16.51 -13.76 7.61
C ARG A 193 -17.85 -13.02 7.64
N GLY A 194 -18.37 -12.62 6.50
CA GLY A 194 -19.79 -12.43 6.27
C GLY A 194 -20.36 -11.00 6.29
N HIS A 195 -19.59 -9.93 6.35
CA HIS A 195 -20.15 -8.59 6.22
C HIS A 195 -19.42 -7.78 5.14
N GLY A 196 -20.18 -7.17 4.25
CA GLY A 196 -19.68 -6.38 3.14
C GLY A 196 -18.71 -5.29 3.59
N ILE A 197 -17.56 -5.26 2.94
CA ILE A 197 -16.53 -4.27 3.19
C ILE A 197 -17.05 -2.92 2.68
N SER A 198 -17.25 -1.99 3.59
CA SER A 198 -17.48 -0.58 3.24
C SER A 198 -16.28 -0.05 2.46
N SER A 199 -16.55 0.60 1.34
CA SER A 199 -15.58 1.12 0.40
C SER A 199 -14.79 2.27 1.00
N THR A 200 -13.68 2.00 1.66
CA THR A 200 -12.76 3.06 2.08
C THR A 200 -11.34 2.61 1.81
N SER A 201 -10.67 3.30 0.93
CA SER A 201 -9.24 3.12 0.65
C SER A 201 -8.46 3.38 1.92
N CYS A 202 -7.50 2.54 2.21
CA CYS A 202 -6.68 2.71 3.41
C CYS A 202 -5.33 3.23 3.05
N LEU A 203 -4.95 4.25 3.74
CA LEU A 203 -3.67 4.82 3.64
C LEU A 203 -3.14 5.46 4.88
N ILE A 204 -1.86 5.51 5.01
CA ILE A 204 -1.22 5.64 6.26
C ILE A 204 -0.15 6.66 6.23
N LYS A 205 -0.15 7.51 7.21
CA LYS A 205 1.00 8.28 7.57
C LYS A 205 1.16 8.60 9.03
N ALA A 206 2.41 8.83 9.33
CA ALA A 206 3.02 9.13 10.60
C ALA A 206 2.20 9.94 11.55
N LEU A 207 2.18 9.48 12.74
CA LEU A 207 1.98 10.35 13.89
C LEU A 207 3.31 10.53 14.61
N PRO A 208 3.60 11.74 15.10
CA PRO A 208 4.76 11.98 15.95
C PRO A 208 4.73 11.15 17.23
#